data_7a51913d19f546753c481c5972803ca0
#
_entry.id   7a51913d19f546753c481c5972803ca0
#
_cell.length_a   1.000
_cell.length_b   1.000
_cell.length_c   1.000
_cell.angle_alpha   90.00
_cell.angle_beta   90.00
_cell.angle_gamma   90.00
#
_symmetry.space_group_name_H-M   'P 1'
#
loop_
_entity.id
_entity.type
_entity.pdbx_description
1 polymer ?
#
loop_
_entity_poly.entity_id
_entity_poly.type
_entity_poly.pdbx_seq_one_letter_code
_entity_poly.pdbx_strand_id
1 'polypeptide(L)'
;MSDYSSSIGIVGGGIAGLIAGCTLQEQGVKTVIFERSKSLNTDGAGISISPNGLRVLEKLKLKDHFKKTSFAPNNIVFHQKNREISKITSPNKFITTSISKIY
;
A
#
# COMPACT_ATOMS: atom_id res chain seq x y z
N MET A 1 -25.55 12.30 -17.57
CA MET A 1 -25.12 12.35 -16.14
C MET A 1 -24.90 10.92 -15.67
N SER A 2 -23.77 10.64 -15.05
CA SER A 2 -23.48 9.29 -14.53
C SER A 2 -24.35 9.02 -13.30
N ASP A 3 -24.99 7.87 -13.26
CA ASP A 3 -25.77 7.45 -12.11
C ASP A 3 -24.91 6.59 -11.16
N TYR A 4 -24.65 7.11 -9.98
CA TYR A 4 -23.87 6.43 -8.93
C TYR A 4 -24.74 5.94 -7.78
N SER A 5 -26.07 5.95 -7.94
CA SER A 5 -27.02 5.63 -6.85
C SER A 5 -26.84 4.25 -6.22
N SER A 6 -26.27 3.30 -6.99
CA SER A 6 -25.98 1.93 -6.51
C SER A 6 -24.51 1.69 -6.22
N SER A 7 -23.70 2.73 -6.11
CA SER A 7 -22.25 2.63 -5.91
C SER A 7 -21.83 3.21 -4.56
N ILE A 8 -20.76 2.66 -4.00
CA ILE A 8 -20.08 3.27 -2.86
C ILE A 8 -19.07 4.28 -3.38
N GLY A 9 -19.20 5.53 -2.94
CA GLY A 9 -18.26 6.60 -3.25
C GLY A 9 -17.06 6.56 -2.29
N ILE A 10 -15.85 6.57 -2.85
CA ILE A 10 -14.60 6.68 -2.10
C ILE A 10 -13.96 8.02 -2.45
N VAL A 11 -13.69 8.84 -1.47
CA VAL A 11 -13.02 10.12 -1.66
C VAL A 11 -11.52 9.95 -1.41
N GLY A 12 -10.74 10.15 -2.45
CA GLY A 12 -9.30 10.00 -2.47
C GLY A 12 -8.83 8.73 -3.17
N GLY A 13 -7.97 8.89 -4.18
CA GLY A 13 -7.34 7.82 -4.97
C GLY A 13 -5.93 7.48 -4.50
N GLY A 14 -5.61 7.71 -3.24
CA GLY A 14 -4.38 7.23 -2.63
C GLY A 14 -4.42 5.72 -2.33
N ILE A 15 -3.39 5.21 -1.68
CA ILE A 15 -3.28 3.76 -1.35
C ILE A 15 -4.51 3.26 -0.61
N ALA A 16 -4.97 3.96 0.42
CA ALA A 16 -6.12 3.55 1.21
C ALA A 16 -7.40 3.47 0.37
N GLY A 17 -7.66 4.49 -0.44
CA GLY A 17 -8.83 4.51 -1.31
C GLY A 17 -8.80 3.45 -2.40
N LEU A 18 -7.65 3.23 -3.02
CA LEU A 18 -7.46 2.20 -4.04
C LEU A 18 -7.62 0.78 -3.45
N ILE A 19 -7.02 0.51 -2.31
CA ILE A 19 -7.15 -0.80 -1.63
C ILE A 19 -8.59 -1.04 -1.19
N ALA A 20 -9.26 -0.03 -0.64
CA ALA A 20 -10.67 -0.12 -0.28
C ALA A 20 -11.54 -0.41 -1.50
N GLY A 21 -11.32 0.30 -2.61
CA GLY A 21 -12.03 0.07 -3.86
C GLY A 21 -11.84 -1.34 -4.41
N CYS A 22 -10.59 -1.82 -4.46
CA CYS A 22 -10.28 -3.18 -4.89
C CYS A 22 -10.94 -4.23 -3.98
N THR A 23 -10.89 -4.02 -2.67
CA THR A 23 -11.48 -4.97 -1.71
C THR A 23 -12.99 -5.05 -1.85
N LEU A 24 -13.66 -3.92 -2.02
CA LEU A 24 -15.09 -3.87 -2.23
C LEU A 24 -15.49 -4.50 -3.58
N GLN A 25 -14.70 -4.24 -4.61
CA GLN A 25 -14.93 -4.82 -5.94
C GLN A 25 -14.82 -6.35 -5.92
N GLU A 26 -13.86 -6.91 -5.18
CA GLU A 26 -13.74 -8.37 -4.98
C GLU A 26 -14.98 -8.96 -4.28
N GLN A 27 -15.71 -8.15 -3.50
CA GLN A 27 -16.98 -8.54 -2.89
C GLN A 27 -18.20 -8.27 -3.78
N GLY A 28 -18.00 -7.90 -5.04
CA GLY A 28 -19.08 -7.60 -5.97
C GLY A 28 -19.74 -6.23 -5.75
N VAL A 29 -19.16 -5.36 -4.93
CA VAL A 29 -19.70 -4.03 -4.65
C VAL A 29 -19.17 -3.03 -5.67
N LYS A 30 -20.07 -2.31 -6.33
CA LYS A 30 -19.69 -1.22 -7.23
C LYS A 30 -19.11 -0.05 -6.44
N THR A 31 -17.97 0.45 -6.88
CA THR A 31 -17.31 1.59 -6.25
C THR A 31 -16.98 2.66 -7.27
N VAL A 32 -16.95 3.90 -6.81
CA VAL A 32 -16.48 5.05 -7.57
C VAL A 32 -15.47 5.79 -6.71
N ILE A 33 -14.29 6.03 -7.25
CA ILE A 33 -13.23 6.77 -6.56
C ILE A 33 -13.16 8.18 -7.13
N PHE A 34 -13.32 9.17 -6.25
CA PHE A 34 -13.19 10.57 -6.58
C PHE A 34 -11.80 11.04 -6.19
N GLU A 35 -10.95 11.30 -7.18
CA GLU A 35 -9.58 11.77 -6.99
C GLU A 35 -9.45 13.22 -7.47
N ARG A 36 -8.87 14.07 -6.61
CA ARG A 36 -8.64 15.47 -6.90
C ARG A 36 -7.59 15.70 -7.98
N SER A 37 -6.55 14.88 -7.99
CA SER A 37 -5.47 14.98 -8.96
C SER A 37 -5.93 14.50 -10.34
N LYS A 38 -5.48 15.17 -11.39
CA LYS A 38 -5.78 14.79 -12.77
C LYS A 38 -5.16 13.46 -13.20
N SER A 39 -4.10 13.05 -12.51
CA SER A 39 -3.43 11.77 -12.69
C SER A 39 -3.12 11.15 -11.35
N LEU A 40 -2.99 9.84 -11.30
CA LEU A 40 -2.47 9.16 -10.12
C LEU A 40 -1.04 9.64 -9.87
N ASN A 41 -0.81 10.21 -8.70
CA ASN A 41 0.49 10.75 -8.36
C ASN A 41 1.46 9.61 -8.06
N THR A 42 2.58 9.62 -8.80
CA THR A 42 3.66 8.64 -8.61
C THR A 42 4.71 9.10 -7.60
N ASP A 43 4.64 10.37 -7.20
CA ASP A 43 5.57 10.95 -6.23
C ASP A 43 5.06 10.69 -4.82
N GLY A 44 5.52 9.62 -4.23
CA GLY A 44 5.14 9.20 -2.89
C GLY A 44 6.32 9.08 -1.95
N ALA A 45 6.02 9.21 -0.65
CA ALA A 45 6.93 8.78 0.40
C ALA A 45 7.11 7.25 0.40
N GLY A 46 8.19 6.77 0.98
CA GLY A 46 8.34 5.33 1.20
C GLY A 46 7.22 4.80 2.09
N ILE A 47 6.79 3.58 1.84
CA ILE A 47 5.80 2.90 2.67
C ILE A 47 6.33 1.55 3.14
N SER A 48 6.06 1.23 4.40
CA SER A 48 6.35 -0.08 4.96
C SER A 48 5.05 -0.87 5.09
N ILE A 49 5.06 -2.09 4.59
CA ILE A 49 3.91 -2.99 4.72
C ILE A 49 4.27 -4.14 5.66
N SER A 50 3.48 -4.26 6.71
CA SER A 50 3.60 -5.33 7.69
C SER A 50 3.03 -6.66 7.17
N PRO A 51 3.32 -7.81 7.81
CA PRO A 51 2.82 -9.11 7.37
C PRO A 51 1.29 -9.20 7.26
N ASN A 52 0.54 -8.50 8.10
CA ASN A 52 -0.91 -8.44 7.99
C ASN A 52 -1.38 -7.67 6.73
N GLY A 53 -0.70 -6.58 6.37
CA GLY A 53 -0.97 -5.88 5.13
C GLY A 53 -0.64 -6.72 3.89
N LEU A 54 0.42 -7.53 3.95
CA LEU A 54 0.74 -8.47 2.87
C LEU A 54 -0.37 -9.50 2.61
N ARG A 55 -1.09 -9.93 3.64
CA ARG A 55 -2.23 -10.84 3.47
C ARG A 55 -3.35 -10.18 2.67
N VAL A 56 -3.56 -8.89 2.84
CA VAL A 56 -4.54 -8.14 2.03
C VAL A 56 -4.10 -8.09 0.57
N LEU A 57 -2.83 -7.77 0.32
CA LEU A 57 -2.28 -7.78 -1.04
C LEU A 57 -2.36 -9.17 -1.69
N GLU A 58 -2.17 -10.22 -0.93
CA GLU A 58 -2.29 -11.60 -1.40
C GLU A 58 -3.74 -11.92 -1.83
N LYS A 59 -4.72 -11.53 -1.03
CA LYS A 59 -6.14 -11.68 -1.37
C LYS A 59 -6.52 -10.90 -2.63
N LEU A 60 -5.92 -9.74 -2.85
CA LEU A 60 -6.12 -8.92 -4.04
C LEU A 60 -5.25 -9.35 -5.23
N LYS A 61 -4.48 -10.44 -5.11
CA LYS A 61 -3.55 -10.96 -6.13
C LYS A 61 -2.46 -9.96 -6.54
N LEU A 62 -2.08 -9.07 -5.63
CA LEU A 62 -1.06 -8.02 -5.83
C LEU A 62 0.29 -8.37 -5.20
N LYS A 63 0.36 -9.45 -4.43
CA LYS A 63 1.57 -9.82 -3.65
C LYS A 63 2.80 -10.01 -4.52
N ASP A 64 2.67 -10.69 -5.65
CA ASP A 64 3.81 -10.97 -6.54
C ASP A 64 4.32 -9.70 -7.22
N HIS A 65 3.40 -8.84 -7.67
CA HIS A 65 3.75 -7.53 -8.21
C HIS A 65 4.47 -6.68 -7.15
N PHE A 66 3.94 -6.65 -5.94
CA PHE A 66 4.54 -5.92 -4.82
C PHE A 66 5.96 -6.41 -4.50
N LYS A 67 6.17 -7.72 -4.47
CA LYS A 67 7.50 -8.31 -4.22
C LYS A 67 8.54 -7.89 -5.26
N LYS A 68 8.15 -7.71 -6.51
CA LYS A 68 9.06 -7.29 -7.59
C LYS A 68 9.52 -5.83 -7.43
N THR A 69 8.72 -5.00 -6.79
CA THR A 69 8.96 -3.56 -6.65
C THR A 69 9.41 -3.14 -5.25
N SER A 70 9.57 -4.10 -4.35
CA SER A 70 9.90 -3.88 -2.95
C SER A 70 11.14 -4.67 -2.53
N PHE A 71 11.67 -4.32 -1.36
CA PHE A 71 12.68 -5.12 -0.72
C PHE A 71 12.30 -5.42 0.74
N ALA A 72 12.85 -6.51 1.27
CA ALA A 72 12.63 -6.91 2.66
C ALA A 72 13.93 -6.68 3.45
N PRO A 73 13.98 -5.69 4.35
CA PRO A 73 15.15 -5.47 5.19
C PRO A 73 15.30 -6.62 6.19
N ASN A 74 16.53 -7.00 6.45
CA ASN A 74 16.83 -8.02 7.46
C ASN A 74 16.86 -7.43 8.86
N ASN A 75 17.21 -6.16 8.97
CA ASN A 75 17.40 -5.46 10.24
C ASN A 75 16.80 -4.06 10.19
N ILE A 76 16.35 -3.61 11.35
CA ILE A 76 16.04 -2.22 11.63
C ILE A 76 16.98 -1.77 12.73
N VAL A 77 17.74 -0.72 12.48
CA VAL A 77 18.69 -0.17 13.43
C VAL A 77 18.25 1.23 13.84
N PHE A 78 18.17 1.45 15.13
CA PHE A 78 17.85 2.76 15.69
C PHE A 78 19.12 3.43 16.17
N HIS A 79 19.29 4.68 15.75
CA HIS A 79 20.43 5.51 16.15
C HIS A 79 19.96 6.72 16.94
N GLN A 80 20.71 7.08 17.96
CA GLN A 80 20.61 8.36 18.63
C GLN A 80 21.93 9.10 18.43
N LYS A 81 21.89 10.23 17.73
CA LYS A 81 23.10 10.89 17.22
C LYS A 81 23.92 9.85 16.41
N ASN A 82 25.17 9.67 16.69
CA ASN A 82 26.06 8.70 15.99
C ASN A 82 26.19 7.35 16.73
N ARG A 83 25.32 7.07 17.70
CA ARG A 83 25.36 5.82 18.49
C ARG A 83 24.17 4.95 18.16
N GLU A 84 24.44 3.69 17.84
CA GLU A 84 23.40 2.66 17.75
C GLU A 84 22.83 2.40 19.14
N ILE A 85 21.50 2.50 19.28
CA ILE A 85 20.80 2.26 20.55
C ILE A 85 20.00 0.97 20.56
N SER A 86 19.56 0.52 19.40
CA SER A 86 18.80 -0.72 19.28
C SER A 86 18.89 -1.27 17.87
N LYS A 87 18.84 -2.59 17.77
CA LYS A 87 18.79 -3.33 16.53
C LYS A 87 17.70 -4.40 16.62
N ILE A 88 16.79 -4.40 15.67
CA ILE A 88 15.77 -5.43 15.54
C ILE A 88 16.12 -6.29 14.34
N THR A 89 16.34 -7.56 14.55
CA THR A 89 16.50 -8.55 13.50
C THR A 89 15.18 -9.29 13.35
N SER A 90 14.55 -9.20 12.21
CA SER A 90 13.28 -9.89 11.96
C SER A 90 13.53 -11.17 11.17
N PRO A 91 13.22 -12.34 11.73
CA PRO A 91 13.21 -13.58 10.96
C PRO A 91 12.10 -13.62 9.93
N ASN A 92 11.01 -12.87 10.17
CA ASN A 92 9.90 -12.71 9.26
C ASN A 92 9.97 -11.32 8.64
N LYS A 93 10.67 -11.22 7.57
CA LYS A 93 11.00 -10.03 6.79
C LYS A 93 9.89 -8.99 6.74
N PHE A 94 10.11 -7.82 7.37
CA PHE A 94 9.33 -6.63 7.04
C PHE A 94 9.60 -6.26 5.59
N ILE A 95 8.55 -6.05 4.82
CA ILE A 95 8.69 -5.59 3.47
C ILE A 95 8.53 -4.08 3.47
N THR A 96 9.61 -3.39 3.21
CA THR A 96 9.61 -1.95 3.02
C THR A 96 9.69 -1.70 1.52
N THR A 97 8.75 -0.96 0.99
CA THR A 97 8.85 -0.50 -0.38
C THR A 97 9.11 0.99 -0.40
N SER A 98 10.09 1.38 -1.16
CA SER A 98 10.25 2.75 -1.59
C SER A 98 9.29 2.96 -2.76
N ILE A 99 8.21 3.69 -2.53
CA ILE A 99 7.21 3.97 -3.55
C ILE A 99 7.72 5.05 -4.49
N SER A 100 8.70 4.78 -5.27
CA SER A 100 8.90 5.59 -6.46
C SER A 100 8.20 5.02 -7.70
N LYS A 101 7.67 3.80 -7.65
CA LYS A 101 7.05 3.12 -8.80
C LYS A 101 6.13 1.97 -8.39
N ILE A 102 4.99 2.25 -7.75
CA ILE A 102 3.88 1.29 -7.71
C ILE A 102 2.86 1.71 -8.76
N TYR A 103 3.16 1.46 -9.99
CA TYR A 103 2.20 1.59 -11.10
C TYR A 103 2.50 0.55 -12.15
#